data_d18072cde850c7a4aa014255dd468c5e
#
_entry.id   d18072cde850c7a4aa014255dd468c5e
#
_cell.length_a   1.000
_cell.length_b   1.000
_cell.length_c   1.000
_cell.angle_alpha   90.00
_cell.angle_beta   90.00
_cell.angle_gamma   90.00
#
_symmetry.space_group_name_H-M   'P 1'
#
loop_
_entity.id
_entity.type
_entity.pdbx_description
1 polymer ?
#
loop_
_entity_poly.entity_id
_entity_poly.type
_entity_poly.pdbx_seq_one_letter_code
_entity_poly.pdbx_strand_id
1 'polypeptide(L)'
;MPDELPSVSAAQEVYRCKICGVESSEVTCFAAISQEGPYRLQGTCITCNQPYGEQKVWRRVVAWLVLIVFPPAYLTMTRGTQQIGFLGLVVIAAFMEPLIMVMHEFGHALTAKSLGLKVTVMTLGGGRFLWAGDVFGMPIRLYAWPLGGLTHLGGQLARFTRTRVWLTILMGPATNIGLAFGAIVLWRPLAQLIDSNVTVLWIAYNALMAAGNLWPNRFFRSGRLYQTDGMQLLQIPFQKTAALTEALRLGSLGPILATYNDGEYQTTKDLCTEELQSSSGDPWLVILLSACHTHLGDYDSAYKTVEPLLDATSLAPTLHTAVQNNAAIALWLRDINQVHPESLSRAVALSEMAYAKYPCVLAYRSTRALLLTAADRAQDALDLLKYMNYDRSTPENRSHKTIAQAFALHRLGRTAESDHVLSTVSKRKKRSQMQFLRKLGLVQ
;
A
#
# COMPACT_ATOMS: atom_id res chain seq x y z
N MET A 1 24.52 -10.98 -47.37
CA MET A 1 25.18 -10.16 -46.36
C MET A 1 24.09 -9.65 -45.44
N PRO A 2 23.97 -10.09 -44.19
CA PRO A 2 23.06 -9.48 -43.24
C PRO A 2 23.75 -8.26 -42.62
N ASP A 3 23.08 -7.11 -42.71
CA ASP A 3 23.50 -5.85 -42.13
C ASP A 3 23.63 -5.99 -40.62
N GLU A 4 24.85 -5.83 -40.12
CA GLU A 4 25.12 -5.66 -38.70
C GLU A 4 24.54 -4.31 -38.27
N LEU A 5 23.46 -4.38 -37.46
CA LEU A 5 22.93 -3.24 -36.72
C LEU A 5 24.03 -2.72 -35.78
N PRO A 6 24.33 -1.41 -35.81
CA PRO A 6 25.34 -0.85 -34.94
C PRO A 6 24.95 -1.06 -33.49
N SER A 7 25.83 -1.71 -32.72
CA SER A 7 25.74 -1.82 -31.28
C SER A 7 25.82 -0.42 -30.67
N VAL A 8 24.66 0.16 -30.39
CA VAL A 8 24.58 1.35 -29.54
C VAL A 8 24.99 0.88 -28.14
N SER A 9 26.21 1.18 -27.75
CA SER A 9 26.65 1.08 -26.37
C SER A 9 25.77 2.05 -25.56
N ALA A 10 24.67 1.54 -25.01
CA ALA A 10 23.88 2.28 -24.07
C ALA A 10 24.79 2.63 -22.89
N ALA A 11 25.13 3.90 -22.77
CA ALA A 11 25.83 4.41 -21.61
C ALA A 11 25.00 3.91 -20.38
N GLN A 12 25.62 3.06 -19.58
CA GLN A 12 24.99 2.52 -18.38
C GLN A 12 24.63 3.70 -17.48
N GLU A 13 23.34 4.06 -17.42
CA GLU A 13 22.87 5.11 -16.53
C GLU A 13 23.14 4.67 -15.09
N VAL A 14 24.09 5.33 -14.45
CA VAL A 14 24.39 5.11 -13.03
C VAL A 14 23.39 5.91 -12.20
N TYR A 15 22.57 5.20 -11.44
CA TYR A 15 21.59 5.82 -10.56
C TYR A 15 22.16 5.96 -9.15
N ARG A 16 22.21 7.18 -8.64
CA ARG A 16 22.64 7.46 -7.27
C ARG A 16 21.44 7.66 -6.34
N CYS A 17 21.39 6.87 -5.28
CA CYS A 17 20.38 7.04 -4.25
C CYS A 17 20.57 8.37 -3.49
N LYS A 18 19.54 9.23 -3.51
CA LYS A 18 19.56 10.52 -2.80
C LYS A 18 19.56 10.39 -1.28
N ILE A 19 19.30 9.18 -0.75
CA ILE A 19 19.13 8.94 0.69
C ILE A 19 20.37 8.29 1.29
N CYS A 20 20.90 7.23 0.66
CA CYS A 20 22.08 6.51 1.16
C CYS A 20 23.34 6.70 0.32
N GLY A 21 23.26 7.42 -0.80
CA GLY A 21 24.40 7.72 -1.65
C GLY A 21 24.93 6.57 -2.53
N VAL A 22 24.35 5.36 -2.39
CA VAL A 22 24.76 4.20 -3.20
C VAL A 22 24.48 4.44 -4.67
N GLU A 23 25.47 4.14 -5.50
CA GLU A 23 25.35 4.12 -6.95
C GLU A 23 25.11 2.69 -7.43
N SER A 24 24.17 2.48 -8.32
CA SER A 24 23.88 1.19 -8.91
C SER A 24 23.59 1.34 -10.39
N SER A 25 24.26 0.52 -11.19
CA SER A 25 23.98 0.34 -12.62
C SER A 25 22.95 -0.75 -12.87
N GLU A 26 22.54 -1.50 -11.84
CA GLU A 26 21.57 -2.58 -11.97
C GLU A 26 20.13 -2.07 -11.93
N VAL A 27 19.55 -1.92 -13.09
CA VAL A 27 18.13 -1.60 -13.30
C VAL A 27 17.20 -2.73 -12.83
N THR A 28 17.72 -3.91 -12.53
CA THR A 28 16.94 -5.12 -12.27
C THR A 28 16.01 -5.04 -11.05
N CYS A 29 16.39 -4.37 -9.97
CA CYS A 29 15.51 -4.17 -8.82
C CYS A 29 14.37 -3.20 -9.09
N PHE A 30 14.53 -2.34 -10.08
CA PHE A 30 13.53 -1.34 -10.48
C PHE A 30 12.60 -1.87 -11.57
N ALA A 31 13.08 -2.79 -12.40
CA ALA A 31 12.31 -3.38 -13.49
C ALA A 31 11.37 -4.50 -13.03
N ALA A 32 11.69 -5.19 -11.93
CA ALA A 32 10.97 -6.37 -11.49
C ALA A 32 9.50 -6.12 -11.07
N ILE A 33 9.18 -4.88 -10.67
CA ILE A 33 7.80 -4.50 -10.32
C ILE A 33 7.00 -4.00 -11.54
N SER A 34 7.63 -3.79 -12.70
CA SER A 34 7.04 -3.11 -13.86
C SER A 34 7.06 -3.86 -15.17
N GLN A 35 7.38 -5.14 -15.21
CA GLN A 35 7.44 -5.89 -16.48
C GLN A 35 6.10 -5.97 -17.25
N GLU A 36 5.00 -5.44 -16.68
CA GLU A 36 3.68 -5.46 -17.32
C GLU A 36 3.15 -4.08 -17.77
N GLY A 37 3.98 -3.04 -17.82
CA GLY A 37 3.51 -1.73 -18.26
C GLY A 37 4.60 -0.80 -18.82
N PRO A 38 4.23 0.21 -19.64
CA PRO A 38 5.18 1.13 -20.31
C PRO A 38 5.83 2.15 -19.35
N TYR A 39 5.98 1.82 -18.07
CA TYR A 39 6.32 2.77 -17.03
C TYR A 39 7.70 2.49 -16.48
N ARG A 40 8.63 3.44 -16.71
CA ARG A 40 9.82 3.58 -15.88
C ARG A 40 9.33 3.81 -14.45
N LEU A 41 9.36 2.79 -13.62
CA LEU A 41 9.16 2.96 -12.19
C LEU A 41 10.27 3.89 -11.70
N GLN A 42 9.87 4.87 -10.91
CA GLN A 42 10.78 5.46 -9.96
C GLN A 42 11.03 4.37 -8.91
N GLY A 43 12.12 3.64 -9.10
CA GLY A 43 12.40 2.45 -8.33
C GLY A 43 12.71 2.76 -6.86
N THR A 44 12.73 1.72 -6.05
CA THR A 44 13.28 1.78 -4.70
C THR A 44 14.78 1.52 -4.77
N CYS A 45 15.56 2.20 -3.96
CA CYS A 45 16.98 1.93 -3.83
C CYS A 45 17.21 0.51 -3.29
N ILE A 46 18.05 -0.25 -3.98
CA ILE A 46 18.44 -1.63 -3.63
C ILE A 46 19.03 -1.72 -2.22
N THR A 47 19.74 -0.69 -1.76
CA THR A 47 20.45 -0.67 -0.49
C THR A 47 19.59 -0.18 0.67
N CYS A 48 18.92 0.97 0.51
CA CYS A 48 18.13 1.55 1.60
C CYS A 48 16.62 1.34 1.42
N ASN A 49 16.22 0.75 0.30
CA ASN A 49 14.82 0.45 -0.06
C ASN A 49 13.88 1.64 0.05
N GLN A 50 14.39 2.85 -0.15
CA GLN A 50 13.59 4.05 -0.19
C GLN A 50 13.19 4.35 -1.62
N PRO A 51 11.92 4.67 -1.88
CA PRO A 51 11.49 5.08 -3.20
C PRO A 51 12.17 6.39 -3.61
N TYR A 52 12.71 6.42 -4.83
CA TYR A 52 13.21 7.66 -5.41
C TYR A 52 12.08 8.66 -5.56
N GLY A 53 12.25 9.84 -4.98
CA GLY A 53 11.32 10.95 -5.14
C GLY A 53 10.13 10.96 -4.16
N GLU A 54 10.05 10.05 -3.18
CA GLU A 54 9.02 10.15 -2.15
C GLU A 54 9.20 11.42 -1.31
N GLN A 55 8.17 12.24 -1.27
CA GLN A 55 8.21 13.47 -0.47
C GLN A 55 8.27 13.13 1.02
N LYS A 56 9.16 13.80 1.75
CA LYS A 56 9.22 13.67 3.23
C LYS A 56 7.85 13.98 3.83
N VAL A 57 7.43 13.21 4.84
CA VAL A 57 6.11 13.38 5.50
C VAL A 57 5.85 14.83 5.91
N TRP A 58 6.88 15.52 6.45
CA TRP A 58 6.75 16.93 6.85
C TRP A 58 6.36 17.85 5.69
N ARG A 59 6.82 17.58 4.43
CA ARG A 59 6.42 18.40 3.27
C ARG A 59 4.92 18.27 2.97
N ARG A 60 4.35 17.09 3.21
CA ARG A 60 2.89 16.89 3.07
C ARG A 60 2.12 17.61 4.17
N VAL A 61 2.63 17.52 5.40
CA VAL A 61 2.04 18.26 6.54
C VAL A 61 2.11 19.76 6.28
N VAL A 62 3.26 20.28 5.82
CA VAL A 62 3.40 21.70 5.46
C VAL A 62 2.47 22.07 4.29
N ALA A 63 2.41 21.25 3.24
CA ALA A 63 1.49 21.51 2.13
C ALA A 63 0.03 21.55 2.58
N TRP A 64 -0.37 20.64 3.48
CA TRP A 64 -1.70 20.61 4.06
C TRP A 64 -1.98 21.85 4.95
N LEU A 65 -1.02 22.22 5.81
CA LEU A 65 -1.11 23.44 6.60
C LEU A 65 -1.22 24.69 5.72
N VAL A 66 -0.45 24.75 4.65
CA VAL A 66 -0.54 25.86 3.68
C VAL A 66 -1.93 25.89 3.03
N LEU A 67 -2.49 24.75 2.64
CA LEU A 67 -3.84 24.66 2.10
C LEU A 67 -4.90 25.15 3.09
N ILE A 68 -4.78 24.83 4.37
CA ILE A 68 -5.77 25.22 5.40
C ILE A 68 -5.63 26.68 5.82
N VAL A 69 -4.41 27.20 5.87
CA VAL A 69 -4.14 28.55 6.42
C VAL A 69 -4.13 29.63 5.35
N PHE A 70 -3.53 29.33 4.18
CA PHE A 70 -3.33 30.37 3.15
C PHE A 70 -4.64 30.93 2.55
N PRO A 71 -5.65 30.13 2.14
CA PRO A 71 -6.89 30.68 1.61
C PRO A 71 -7.66 31.54 2.62
N PRO A 72 -7.84 31.13 3.90
CA PRO A 72 -8.41 32.01 4.93
C PRO A 72 -7.62 33.29 5.12
N ALA A 73 -6.28 33.25 5.17
CA ALA A 73 -5.44 34.41 5.31
C ALA A 73 -5.63 35.37 4.12
N TYR A 74 -5.57 34.85 2.90
CA TYR A 74 -5.79 35.65 1.69
C TYR A 74 -7.16 36.33 1.68
N LEU A 75 -8.23 35.57 2.02
CA LEU A 75 -9.57 36.16 2.09
C LEU A 75 -9.70 37.23 3.15
N THR A 76 -9.13 37.00 4.34
CA THR A 76 -9.14 38.01 5.43
C THR A 76 -8.39 39.28 5.02
N MET A 77 -7.25 39.15 4.33
CA MET A 77 -6.47 40.29 3.85
C MET A 77 -7.15 41.06 2.74
N THR A 78 -7.85 40.41 1.83
CA THR A 78 -8.43 41.02 0.63
C THR A 78 -9.86 41.52 0.83
N ARG A 79 -10.65 40.84 1.66
CA ARG A 79 -12.09 41.09 1.86
C ARG A 79 -12.42 41.56 3.28
N GLY A 80 -11.43 41.51 4.19
CA GLY A 80 -11.64 41.75 5.61
C GLY A 80 -12.36 40.62 6.33
N THR A 81 -12.48 40.76 7.65
CA THR A 81 -13.32 39.89 8.48
C THR A 81 -14.76 40.38 8.41
N GLN A 82 -15.68 39.56 7.89
CA GLN A 82 -17.09 39.85 7.91
C GLN A 82 -17.70 39.39 9.26
N GLN A 83 -18.47 38.28 9.24
CA GLN A 83 -19.05 37.73 10.46
C GLN A 83 -18.11 36.76 11.17
N ILE A 84 -17.21 36.12 10.42
CA ILE A 84 -16.28 35.10 10.91
C ILE A 84 -14.85 35.61 10.81
N GLY A 85 -14.15 35.67 11.95
CA GLY A 85 -12.75 36.05 12.01
C GLY A 85 -11.81 35.00 11.39
N PHE A 86 -10.53 35.38 11.17
CA PHE A 86 -9.50 34.54 10.56
C PHE A 86 -9.41 33.13 11.15
N LEU A 87 -9.36 33.03 12.51
CA LEU A 87 -9.29 31.72 13.18
C LEU A 87 -10.53 30.86 12.91
N GLY A 88 -11.71 31.48 12.89
CA GLY A 88 -12.95 30.76 12.53
C GLY A 88 -12.90 30.21 11.10
N LEU A 89 -12.38 30.99 10.15
CA LEU A 89 -12.19 30.53 8.77
C LEU A 89 -11.17 29.38 8.67
N VAL A 90 -10.08 29.43 9.45
CA VAL A 90 -9.09 28.33 9.51
C VAL A 90 -9.73 27.05 10.06
N VAL A 91 -10.52 27.16 11.14
CA VAL A 91 -11.24 25.99 11.69
C VAL A 91 -12.22 25.42 10.67
N ILE A 92 -13.01 26.28 10.02
CA ILE A 92 -13.95 25.85 8.96
C ILE A 92 -13.19 25.17 7.82
N ALA A 93 -12.07 25.72 7.35
CA ALA A 93 -11.24 25.13 6.31
C ALA A 93 -10.72 23.74 6.70
N ALA A 94 -10.32 23.56 7.95
CA ALA A 94 -9.83 22.28 8.46
C ALA A 94 -10.90 21.17 8.47
N PHE A 95 -12.19 21.53 8.62
CA PHE A 95 -13.30 20.57 8.50
C PHE A 95 -13.82 20.42 7.06
N MET A 96 -13.70 21.48 6.28
CA MET A 96 -14.21 21.53 4.91
C MET A 96 -13.41 20.59 3.98
N GLU A 97 -12.09 20.56 4.12
CA GLU A 97 -11.21 19.71 3.30
C GLU A 97 -11.55 18.22 3.42
N PRO A 98 -11.64 17.61 4.63
CA PRO A 98 -12.07 16.22 4.77
C PRO A 98 -13.47 15.97 4.22
N LEU A 99 -14.40 16.90 4.41
CA LEU A 99 -15.76 16.77 3.89
C LEU A 99 -15.78 16.72 2.36
N ILE A 100 -15.03 17.63 1.72
CA ILE A 100 -14.92 17.68 0.25
C ILE A 100 -14.28 16.39 -0.29
N MET A 101 -13.25 15.86 0.39
CA MET A 101 -12.66 14.57 0.07
C MET A 101 -13.69 13.43 0.18
N VAL A 102 -14.47 13.40 1.25
CA VAL A 102 -15.53 12.40 1.43
C VAL A 102 -16.54 12.47 0.27
N MET A 103 -17.01 13.67 -0.10
CA MET A 103 -17.92 13.87 -1.21
C MET A 103 -17.33 13.41 -2.55
N HIS A 104 -16.04 13.64 -2.76
CA HIS A 104 -15.30 13.16 -3.91
C HIS A 104 -15.31 11.62 -4.00
N GLU A 105 -14.95 10.93 -2.93
CA GLU A 105 -14.96 9.46 -2.87
C GLU A 105 -16.39 8.88 -3.04
N PHE A 106 -17.39 9.56 -2.47
CA PHE A 106 -18.79 9.20 -2.72
C PHE A 106 -19.20 9.37 -4.18
N GLY A 107 -18.64 10.35 -4.89
CA GLY A 107 -18.84 10.52 -6.33
C GLY A 107 -18.40 9.26 -7.10
N HIS A 108 -17.23 8.71 -6.79
CA HIS A 108 -16.77 7.44 -7.34
C HIS A 108 -17.68 6.28 -6.93
N ALA A 109 -17.94 6.13 -5.63
CA ALA A 109 -18.65 4.98 -5.08
C ALA A 109 -20.11 4.87 -5.55
N LEU A 110 -20.86 5.98 -5.55
CA LEU A 110 -22.25 6.01 -6.00
C LEU A 110 -22.36 5.74 -7.50
N THR A 111 -21.44 6.30 -8.30
CA THR A 111 -21.38 6.05 -9.73
C THR A 111 -21.02 4.59 -10.03
N ALA A 112 -20.03 4.04 -9.34
CA ALA A 112 -19.69 2.63 -9.46
C ALA A 112 -20.91 1.73 -9.22
N LYS A 113 -21.61 1.98 -8.10
CA LYS A 113 -22.82 1.23 -7.73
C LYS A 113 -23.94 1.38 -8.76
N SER A 114 -24.21 2.60 -9.25
CA SER A 114 -25.24 2.85 -10.28
C SER A 114 -24.92 2.20 -11.62
N LEU A 115 -23.64 2.04 -11.94
CA LEU A 115 -23.17 1.36 -13.15
C LEU A 115 -23.00 -0.17 -12.97
N GLY A 116 -23.38 -0.72 -11.82
CA GLY A 116 -23.31 -2.15 -11.53
C GLY A 116 -21.90 -2.67 -11.24
N LEU A 117 -20.95 -1.80 -10.89
CA LEU A 117 -19.65 -2.19 -10.33
C LEU A 117 -19.78 -2.38 -8.82
N LYS A 118 -19.04 -3.35 -8.27
CA LYS A 118 -18.99 -3.58 -6.82
C LYS A 118 -18.00 -2.59 -6.20
N VAL A 119 -18.47 -1.76 -5.27
CA VAL A 119 -17.59 -1.02 -4.36
C VAL A 119 -17.21 -1.98 -3.25
N THR A 120 -15.94 -2.36 -3.18
CA THR A 120 -15.46 -3.38 -2.23
C THR A 120 -15.07 -2.78 -0.90
N VAL A 121 -14.45 -1.64 -0.91
CA VAL A 121 -14.17 -0.83 0.28
C VAL A 121 -13.86 0.61 -0.13
N MET A 122 -14.36 1.57 0.64
CA MET A 122 -13.98 2.97 0.56
C MET A 122 -13.13 3.32 1.78
N THR A 123 -11.89 3.73 1.58
CA THR A 123 -10.98 4.15 2.65
C THR A 123 -10.92 5.67 2.67
N LEU A 124 -11.18 6.25 3.84
CA LEU A 124 -11.18 7.69 4.07
C LEU A 124 -10.03 8.04 5.02
N GLY A 125 -9.06 8.78 4.52
CA GLY A 125 -7.90 9.19 5.28
C GLY A 125 -6.73 8.18 5.26
N GLY A 126 -5.86 8.31 6.28
CA GLY A 126 -4.69 7.46 6.46
C GLY A 126 -4.19 7.41 7.89
N GLY A 127 -3.16 6.61 8.16
CA GLY A 127 -2.58 6.48 9.49
C GLY A 127 -3.28 5.44 10.36
N ARG A 128 -3.63 5.81 11.63
CA ARG A 128 -4.28 4.89 12.56
C ARG A 128 -5.74 4.63 12.14
N PHE A 129 -6.12 3.37 12.10
CA PHE A 129 -7.51 2.95 11.91
C PHE A 129 -8.39 3.46 13.07
N LEU A 130 -9.55 4.01 12.76
CA LEU A 130 -10.52 4.52 13.73
C LEU A 130 -11.81 3.71 13.74
N TRP A 131 -12.40 3.49 12.56
CA TRP A 131 -13.72 2.88 12.45
C TRP A 131 -13.90 2.18 11.10
N ALA A 132 -14.71 1.11 11.08
CA ALA A 132 -15.23 0.49 9.89
C ALA A 132 -16.74 0.27 10.05
N GLY A 133 -17.46 0.39 8.95
CA GLY A 133 -18.90 0.16 8.91
C GLY A 133 -19.40 0.10 7.47
N ASP A 134 -20.69 -0.04 7.32
CA ASP A 134 -21.37 -0.03 6.04
C ASP A 134 -22.26 1.21 5.93
N VAL A 135 -22.14 1.92 4.82
CA VAL A 135 -22.98 3.08 4.52
C VAL A 135 -23.56 2.90 3.10
N PHE A 136 -24.88 2.83 3.01
CA PHE A 136 -25.60 2.55 1.76
C PHE A 136 -25.18 1.25 1.05
N GLY A 137 -24.82 0.21 1.81
CA GLY A 137 -24.31 -1.06 1.25
C GLY A 137 -22.91 -0.94 0.64
N MET A 138 -22.11 0.00 1.12
CA MET A 138 -20.72 0.20 0.74
C MET A 138 -19.85 0.15 2.00
N PRO A 139 -18.90 -0.80 2.10
CA PRO A 139 -17.98 -0.88 3.23
C PRO A 139 -17.07 0.36 3.28
N ILE A 140 -17.03 1.04 4.42
CA ILE A 140 -16.20 2.23 4.65
C ILE A 140 -15.22 1.96 5.77
N ARG A 141 -13.97 2.44 5.60
CA ARG A 141 -12.92 2.46 6.62
C ARG A 141 -12.42 3.88 6.83
N LEU A 142 -12.48 4.36 8.06
CA LEU A 142 -12.05 5.68 8.47
C LEU A 142 -10.72 5.61 9.22
N TYR A 143 -9.82 6.52 8.87
CA TYR A 143 -8.50 6.64 9.47
C TYR A 143 -8.27 8.03 10.07
N ALA A 144 -7.33 8.12 11.03
CA ALA A 144 -7.12 9.31 11.87
C ALA A 144 -6.65 10.57 11.12
N TRP A 145 -5.93 10.41 10.01
CA TRP A 145 -5.46 11.54 9.21
C TRP A 145 -6.34 11.70 7.99
N PRO A 146 -7.13 12.77 7.88
CA PRO A 146 -8.07 12.95 6.77
C PRO A 146 -7.39 13.41 5.47
N LEU A 147 -6.26 12.80 5.15
CA LEU A 147 -5.45 13.13 3.98
C LEU A 147 -5.65 12.10 2.88
N GLY A 148 -6.59 12.36 2.00
CA GLY A 148 -6.91 11.55 0.84
C GLY A 148 -7.86 10.39 1.14
N GLY A 149 -8.50 9.91 0.10
CA GLY A 149 -9.39 8.76 0.09
C GLY A 149 -8.95 7.76 -0.98
N LEU A 150 -9.62 6.63 -1.02
CA LEU A 150 -9.46 5.64 -2.07
C LEU A 150 -10.69 4.73 -2.12
N THR A 151 -11.35 4.70 -3.25
CA THR A 151 -12.47 3.82 -3.52
C THR A 151 -11.99 2.61 -4.33
N HIS A 152 -12.05 1.43 -3.71
CA HIS A 152 -11.69 0.18 -4.37
C HIS A 152 -12.90 -0.38 -5.13
N LEU A 153 -12.66 -0.66 -6.42
CA LEU A 153 -13.66 -1.25 -7.31
C LEU A 153 -13.32 -2.72 -7.53
N GLY A 154 -14.31 -3.56 -7.40
CA GLY A 154 -14.22 -4.98 -7.71
C GLY A 154 -15.34 -5.42 -8.64
N GLY A 155 -15.29 -6.69 -9.04
CA GLY A 155 -16.32 -7.30 -9.85
C GLY A 155 -15.77 -8.05 -11.06
N GLN A 156 -16.67 -8.72 -11.76
CA GLN A 156 -16.34 -9.43 -13.00
C GLN A 156 -16.49 -8.51 -14.21
N LEU A 157 -15.76 -8.80 -15.26
CA LEU A 157 -15.88 -8.10 -16.53
C LEU A 157 -17.28 -8.32 -17.12
N ALA A 158 -18.01 -7.23 -17.33
CA ALA A 158 -19.27 -7.20 -18.06
C ALA A 158 -19.07 -6.39 -19.34
N ARG A 159 -20.11 -6.37 -20.19
CA ARG A 159 -20.13 -5.51 -21.36
C ARG A 159 -19.92 -4.04 -20.93
N PHE A 160 -19.05 -3.33 -21.64
CA PHE A 160 -18.69 -1.92 -21.38
C PHE A 160 -17.97 -1.66 -20.02
N THR A 161 -17.33 -2.64 -19.42
CA THR A 161 -16.63 -2.46 -18.13
C THR A 161 -15.62 -1.29 -18.17
N ARG A 162 -14.85 -1.16 -19.26
CA ARG A 162 -13.89 -0.05 -19.42
C ARG A 162 -14.56 1.32 -19.31
N THR A 163 -15.67 1.53 -20.02
CA THR A 163 -16.45 2.78 -19.96
C THR A 163 -17.02 3.02 -18.57
N ARG A 164 -17.54 1.97 -17.93
CA ARG A 164 -18.08 2.07 -16.55
C ARG A 164 -17.01 2.48 -15.55
N VAL A 165 -15.82 1.86 -15.60
CA VAL A 165 -14.69 2.21 -14.73
C VAL A 165 -14.23 3.64 -15.03
N TRP A 166 -14.10 4.01 -16.29
CA TRP A 166 -13.72 5.36 -16.70
C TRP A 166 -14.70 6.42 -16.18
N LEU A 167 -16.00 6.21 -16.37
CA LEU A 167 -17.05 7.11 -15.84
C LEU A 167 -16.99 7.17 -14.31
N THR A 168 -16.81 6.05 -13.64
CA THR A 168 -16.65 6.00 -12.18
C THR A 168 -15.52 6.89 -11.72
N ILE A 169 -14.34 6.81 -12.37
CA ILE A 169 -13.20 7.64 -12.02
C ILE A 169 -13.42 9.11 -12.33
N LEU A 170 -14.11 9.43 -13.41
CA LEU A 170 -14.46 10.82 -13.75
C LEU A 170 -15.36 11.46 -12.69
N MET A 171 -16.25 10.70 -12.08
CA MET A 171 -17.28 11.26 -11.19
C MET A 171 -16.78 11.76 -9.85
N GLY A 172 -15.61 11.37 -9.38
CA GLY A 172 -14.98 12.01 -8.22
C GLY A 172 -14.71 13.51 -8.48
N PRO A 173 -13.84 13.85 -9.44
CA PRO A 173 -13.60 15.24 -9.81
C PRO A 173 -14.85 15.97 -10.27
N ALA A 174 -15.75 15.30 -11.02
CA ALA A 174 -17.01 15.91 -11.49
C ALA A 174 -17.93 16.30 -10.31
N THR A 175 -17.96 15.52 -9.24
CA THR A 175 -18.68 15.86 -8.01
C THR A 175 -18.16 17.17 -7.41
N ASN A 176 -16.85 17.34 -7.30
CA ASN A 176 -16.26 18.57 -6.82
C ASN A 176 -16.58 19.77 -7.74
N ILE A 177 -16.49 19.60 -9.05
CA ILE A 177 -16.89 20.64 -10.02
C ILE A 177 -18.37 21.01 -9.84
N GLY A 178 -19.24 20.00 -9.72
CA GLY A 178 -20.67 20.19 -9.50
C GLY A 178 -20.98 20.94 -8.21
N LEU A 179 -20.28 20.61 -7.11
CA LEU A 179 -20.42 21.30 -5.81
C LEU A 179 -19.93 22.74 -5.86
N ALA A 180 -18.80 23.02 -6.53
CA ALA A 180 -18.33 24.39 -6.75
C ALA A 180 -19.32 25.19 -7.60
N PHE A 181 -19.76 24.62 -8.72
CA PHE A 181 -20.73 25.25 -9.61
C PHE A 181 -22.07 25.51 -8.93
N GLY A 182 -22.59 24.53 -8.18
CA GLY A 182 -23.81 24.67 -7.40
C GLY A 182 -23.74 25.83 -6.40
N ALA A 183 -22.60 25.98 -5.70
CA ALA A 183 -22.39 27.11 -4.80
C ALA A 183 -22.33 28.46 -5.53
N ILE A 184 -21.81 28.51 -6.76
CA ILE A 184 -21.79 29.72 -7.60
C ILE A 184 -23.23 30.09 -8.02
N VAL A 185 -24.01 29.13 -8.49
CA VAL A 185 -25.42 29.37 -8.90
C VAL A 185 -26.28 29.79 -7.73
N LEU A 186 -26.06 29.16 -6.57
CA LEU A 186 -26.78 29.45 -5.34
C LEU A 186 -26.13 30.59 -4.51
N TRP A 187 -25.24 31.37 -5.09
CA TRP A 187 -24.48 32.41 -4.38
C TRP A 187 -25.37 33.38 -3.60
N ARG A 188 -26.42 33.92 -4.27
CA ARG A 188 -27.31 34.91 -3.65
C ARG A 188 -28.02 34.38 -2.40
N PRO A 189 -28.73 33.22 -2.46
CA PRO A 189 -29.36 32.67 -1.27
C PRO A 189 -28.34 32.24 -0.20
N LEU A 190 -27.20 31.69 -0.58
CA LEU A 190 -26.15 31.28 0.37
C LEU A 190 -25.54 32.47 1.09
N ALA A 191 -25.29 33.59 0.41
CA ALA A 191 -24.74 34.80 1.01
C ALA A 191 -25.66 35.45 2.05
N GLN A 192 -26.95 35.12 2.04
CA GLN A 192 -27.90 35.56 3.09
C GLN A 192 -27.86 34.67 4.33
N LEU A 193 -27.45 33.41 4.18
CA LEU A 193 -27.47 32.38 5.23
C LEU A 193 -26.09 32.13 5.85
N ILE A 194 -25.04 32.29 5.06
CA ILE A 194 -23.67 31.92 5.43
C ILE A 194 -22.73 33.06 5.06
N ASP A 195 -21.68 33.29 5.90
CA ASP A 195 -20.62 34.25 5.57
C ASP A 195 -20.06 33.99 4.15
N SER A 196 -19.99 35.02 3.34
CA SER A 196 -19.56 34.96 1.96
C SER A 196 -18.14 34.41 1.81
N ASN A 197 -17.26 34.60 2.80
CA ASN A 197 -15.91 34.03 2.82
C ASN A 197 -15.95 32.49 2.93
N VAL A 198 -16.90 31.92 3.67
CA VAL A 198 -17.10 30.47 3.78
C VAL A 198 -17.56 29.91 2.43
N THR A 199 -18.46 30.59 1.74
CA THR A 199 -18.90 30.15 0.39
C THR A 199 -17.74 30.19 -0.62
N VAL A 200 -16.90 31.25 -0.57
CA VAL A 200 -15.71 31.33 -1.44
C VAL A 200 -14.71 30.23 -1.11
N LEU A 201 -14.48 29.93 0.17
CA LEU A 201 -13.64 28.80 0.57
C LEU A 201 -14.17 27.48 0.02
N TRP A 202 -15.47 27.24 0.14
CA TRP A 202 -16.12 26.03 -0.42
C TRP A 202 -15.88 25.88 -1.92
N ILE A 203 -16.09 26.95 -2.68
CA ILE A 203 -15.84 26.96 -4.14
C ILE A 203 -14.36 26.69 -4.43
N ALA A 204 -13.47 27.42 -3.75
CA ALA A 204 -12.03 27.28 -3.96
C ALA A 204 -11.50 25.87 -3.65
N TYR A 205 -11.90 25.28 -2.53
CA TYR A 205 -11.44 23.94 -2.16
C TYR A 205 -11.99 22.86 -3.11
N ASN A 206 -13.25 22.94 -3.51
CA ASN A 206 -13.80 22.02 -4.49
C ASN A 206 -13.09 22.15 -5.87
N ALA A 207 -12.82 23.39 -6.32
CA ALA A 207 -12.07 23.62 -7.55
C ALA A 207 -10.63 23.11 -7.47
N LEU A 208 -9.92 23.34 -6.36
CA LEU A 208 -8.57 22.85 -6.12
C LEU A 208 -8.52 21.32 -6.04
N MET A 209 -9.49 20.70 -5.36
CA MET A 209 -9.60 19.23 -5.29
C MET A 209 -9.83 18.63 -6.67
N ALA A 210 -10.75 19.20 -7.46
CA ALA A 210 -10.99 18.76 -8.83
C ALA A 210 -9.75 18.92 -9.71
N ALA A 211 -9.10 20.07 -9.68
CA ALA A 211 -7.91 20.37 -10.46
C ALA A 211 -6.74 19.45 -10.07
N GLY A 212 -6.50 19.24 -8.77
CA GLY A 212 -5.44 18.37 -8.27
C GLY A 212 -5.65 16.91 -8.64
N ASN A 213 -6.88 16.40 -8.59
CA ASN A 213 -7.19 15.03 -8.99
C ASN A 213 -7.22 14.85 -10.52
N LEU A 214 -7.62 15.85 -11.28
CA LEU A 214 -7.58 15.81 -12.77
C LEU A 214 -6.17 16.00 -13.30
N TRP A 215 -5.25 16.62 -12.53
CA TRP A 215 -3.86 16.75 -12.96
C TRP A 215 -3.21 15.37 -13.05
N PRO A 216 -2.74 14.93 -14.23
CA PRO A 216 -2.22 13.59 -14.41
C PRO A 216 -0.88 13.43 -13.70
N ASN A 217 -0.88 12.75 -12.58
CA ASN A 217 0.30 12.53 -11.75
C ASN A 217 0.33 11.13 -11.15
N ARG A 218 1.54 10.70 -10.77
CA ARG A 218 1.82 9.46 -10.05
C ARG A 218 2.68 9.77 -8.84
N PHE A 219 2.39 9.12 -7.75
CA PHE A 219 3.16 9.31 -6.53
C PHE A 219 3.27 8.00 -5.74
N PHE A 220 4.40 7.83 -5.07
CA PHE A 220 4.59 6.72 -4.17
C PHE A 220 4.12 7.07 -2.76
N ARG A 221 3.34 6.17 -2.17
CA ARG A 221 2.92 6.26 -0.78
C ARG A 221 3.05 4.88 -0.15
N SER A 222 3.84 4.76 0.94
CA SER A 222 4.04 3.51 1.68
C SER A 222 4.48 2.34 0.77
N GLY A 223 5.39 2.59 -0.17
CA GLY A 223 5.92 1.59 -1.09
C GLY A 223 4.96 1.18 -2.22
N ARG A 224 3.79 1.83 -2.34
CA ARG A 224 2.83 1.59 -3.43
C ARG A 224 2.76 2.79 -4.36
N LEU A 225 2.61 2.52 -5.64
CA LEU A 225 2.38 3.53 -6.67
C LEU A 225 0.89 3.87 -6.68
N TYR A 226 0.57 5.14 -6.45
CA TYR A 226 -0.76 5.69 -6.60
C TYR A 226 -0.81 6.60 -7.81
N GLN A 227 -1.98 6.72 -8.38
CA GLN A 227 -2.25 7.59 -9.53
C GLN A 227 -3.41 8.51 -9.18
N THR A 228 -3.35 9.74 -9.65
CA THR A 228 -4.51 10.65 -9.63
C THR A 228 -5.58 10.16 -10.61
N ASP A 229 -6.82 10.61 -10.42
CA ASP A 229 -7.91 10.26 -11.33
C ASP A 229 -7.61 10.69 -12.76
N GLY A 230 -7.03 11.86 -12.96
CA GLY A 230 -6.61 12.35 -14.28
C GLY A 230 -5.64 11.41 -14.98
N MET A 231 -4.67 10.84 -14.24
CA MET A 231 -3.77 9.84 -14.81
C MET A 231 -4.51 8.56 -15.17
N GLN A 232 -5.44 8.09 -14.34
CA GLN A 232 -6.25 6.91 -14.62
C GLN A 232 -7.17 7.13 -15.81
N LEU A 233 -7.84 8.31 -15.90
CA LEU A 233 -8.71 8.68 -17.01
C LEU A 233 -7.96 8.65 -18.37
N LEU A 234 -6.70 9.08 -18.38
CA LEU A 234 -5.86 9.01 -19.58
C LEU A 234 -5.44 7.59 -19.95
N GLN A 235 -5.31 6.68 -18.98
CA GLN A 235 -4.75 5.34 -19.21
C GLN A 235 -5.82 4.27 -19.52
N ILE A 236 -6.96 4.31 -18.83
CA ILE A 236 -8.00 3.28 -18.93
C ILE A 236 -8.44 3.02 -20.40
N PRO A 237 -8.60 4.04 -21.26
CA PRO A 237 -8.96 3.79 -22.67
C PRO A 237 -7.97 2.89 -23.40
N PHE A 238 -6.71 2.93 -23.04
CA PHE A 238 -5.61 2.21 -23.69
C PHE A 238 -5.14 0.97 -22.93
N GLN A 239 -5.68 0.71 -21.73
CA GLN A 239 -5.32 -0.48 -20.96
C GLN A 239 -5.78 -1.76 -21.67
N LYS A 240 -4.95 -2.82 -21.62
CA LYS A 240 -5.35 -4.15 -22.06
C LYS A 240 -6.50 -4.66 -21.16
N THR A 241 -7.43 -5.36 -21.77
CA THR A 241 -8.57 -5.94 -21.04
C THR A 241 -8.13 -6.84 -19.87
N ALA A 242 -7.11 -7.66 -20.09
CA ALA A 242 -6.54 -8.52 -19.03
C ALA A 242 -6.03 -7.70 -17.81
N ALA A 243 -5.37 -6.55 -18.04
CA ALA A 243 -4.90 -5.69 -16.95
C ALA A 243 -6.06 -5.06 -16.17
N LEU A 244 -7.15 -4.67 -16.86
CA LEU A 244 -8.34 -4.15 -16.21
C LEU A 244 -9.09 -5.23 -15.42
N THR A 245 -9.16 -6.46 -15.96
CA THR A 245 -9.70 -7.63 -15.25
C THR A 245 -8.96 -7.87 -13.96
N GLU A 246 -7.64 -7.89 -14.04
CA GLU A 246 -6.78 -8.13 -12.88
C GLU A 246 -6.92 -7.01 -11.84
N ALA A 247 -7.01 -5.74 -12.28
CA ALA A 247 -7.23 -4.61 -11.37
C ALA A 247 -8.57 -4.72 -10.63
N LEU A 248 -9.66 -5.12 -11.31
CA LEU A 248 -10.96 -5.34 -10.68
C LEU A 248 -10.96 -6.55 -9.75
N ARG A 249 -10.28 -7.62 -10.13
CA ARG A 249 -10.10 -8.81 -9.30
C ARG A 249 -9.34 -8.46 -8.01
N LEU A 250 -8.21 -7.77 -8.11
CA LEU A 250 -7.46 -7.29 -6.95
C LEU A 250 -8.28 -6.31 -6.10
N GLY A 251 -9.10 -5.48 -6.74
CA GLY A 251 -10.05 -4.62 -6.04
C GLY A 251 -11.08 -5.41 -5.23
N SER A 252 -11.53 -6.57 -5.72
CA SER A 252 -12.44 -7.45 -4.97
C SER A 252 -11.80 -8.00 -3.69
N LEU A 253 -10.49 -8.14 -3.66
CA LEU A 253 -9.74 -8.55 -2.46
C LEU A 253 -9.51 -7.40 -1.47
N GLY A 254 -9.93 -6.18 -1.80
CA GLY A 254 -9.72 -4.99 -0.98
C GLY A 254 -10.13 -5.15 0.49
N PRO A 255 -11.33 -5.66 0.82
CA PRO A 255 -11.74 -5.91 2.21
C PRO A 255 -10.83 -6.90 2.93
N ILE A 256 -10.48 -8.00 2.26
CA ILE A 256 -9.62 -9.05 2.80
C ILE A 256 -8.20 -8.50 3.07
N LEU A 257 -7.63 -7.75 2.12
CA LEU A 257 -6.35 -7.10 2.30
C LEU A 257 -6.37 -6.03 3.40
N ALA A 258 -7.49 -5.36 3.57
CA ALA A 258 -7.65 -4.36 4.61
C ALA A 258 -7.66 -4.99 6.01
N THR A 259 -8.42 -6.08 6.24
CA THR A 259 -8.40 -6.83 7.51
C THR A 259 -7.02 -7.41 7.80
N TYR A 260 -6.33 -7.95 6.78
CA TYR A 260 -4.96 -8.43 6.91
C TYR A 260 -4.00 -7.33 7.37
N ASN A 261 -4.04 -6.16 6.73
CA ASN A 261 -3.18 -5.03 7.08
C ASN A 261 -3.47 -4.47 8.49
N ASP A 262 -4.70 -4.62 8.98
CA ASP A 262 -5.08 -4.24 10.34
C ASP A 262 -4.65 -5.29 11.39
N GLY A 263 -4.16 -6.45 10.95
CA GLY A 263 -3.69 -7.54 11.80
C GLY A 263 -4.82 -8.43 12.33
N GLU A 264 -5.98 -8.40 11.71
CA GLU A 264 -7.15 -9.23 12.01
C GLU A 264 -7.05 -10.57 11.27
N TYR A 265 -6.00 -11.34 11.56
CA TYR A 265 -5.64 -12.52 10.78
C TYR A 265 -6.70 -13.63 10.82
N GLN A 266 -7.45 -13.78 11.92
CA GLN A 266 -8.54 -14.77 12.00
C GLN A 266 -9.68 -14.37 11.05
N THR A 267 -10.16 -13.13 11.13
CA THR A 267 -11.19 -12.60 10.23
C THR A 267 -10.74 -12.70 8.75
N THR A 268 -9.47 -12.36 8.48
CA THR A 268 -8.92 -12.49 7.13
C THR A 268 -8.90 -13.93 6.63
N LYS A 269 -8.53 -14.88 7.48
CA LYS A 269 -8.54 -16.32 7.18
C LYS A 269 -9.94 -16.78 6.80
N ASP A 270 -10.94 -16.41 7.59
CA ASP A 270 -12.34 -16.79 7.38
C ASP A 270 -12.85 -16.23 6.05
N LEU A 271 -12.58 -14.94 5.76
CA LEU A 271 -12.90 -14.31 4.48
C LEU A 271 -12.18 -14.95 3.28
N CYS A 272 -10.89 -15.30 3.42
CA CYS A 272 -10.15 -16.02 2.37
C CYS A 272 -10.77 -17.39 2.09
N THR A 273 -11.16 -18.10 3.15
CA THR A 273 -11.75 -19.44 3.03
C THR A 273 -13.11 -19.38 2.32
N GLU A 274 -13.96 -18.41 2.69
CA GLU A 274 -15.25 -18.17 2.05
C GLU A 274 -15.08 -17.83 0.56
N GLU A 275 -14.19 -16.91 0.25
CA GLU A 275 -13.96 -16.49 -1.15
C GLU A 275 -13.36 -17.62 -1.99
N LEU A 276 -12.50 -18.47 -1.43
CA LEU A 276 -11.95 -19.64 -2.12
C LEU A 276 -13.01 -20.71 -2.44
N GLN A 277 -14.11 -20.79 -1.69
CA GLN A 277 -15.24 -21.66 -2.04
C GLN A 277 -15.93 -21.21 -3.31
N SER A 278 -16.01 -19.89 -3.54
CA SER A 278 -16.61 -19.29 -4.72
C SER A 278 -15.64 -19.19 -5.92
N SER A 279 -14.35 -19.04 -5.63
CA SER A 279 -13.26 -18.79 -6.60
C SER A 279 -12.15 -19.83 -6.42
N SER A 280 -12.45 -21.11 -6.68
CA SER A 280 -11.49 -22.19 -6.45
C SER A 280 -10.17 -21.94 -7.18
N GLY A 281 -9.07 -21.88 -6.43
CA GLY A 281 -7.71 -21.82 -6.96
C GLY A 281 -7.14 -20.42 -7.22
N ASP A 282 -7.75 -19.33 -6.69
CA ASP A 282 -7.11 -18.00 -6.78
C ASP A 282 -5.79 -18.00 -6.00
N PRO A 283 -4.62 -17.86 -6.69
CA PRO A 283 -3.33 -17.96 -6.03
C PRO A 283 -3.08 -16.83 -5.01
N TRP A 284 -3.67 -15.65 -5.19
CA TRP A 284 -3.55 -14.55 -4.22
C TRP A 284 -4.23 -14.90 -2.89
N LEU A 285 -5.42 -15.48 -2.95
CA LEU A 285 -6.15 -15.91 -1.76
C LEU A 285 -5.41 -17.03 -1.03
N VAL A 286 -4.86 -17.98 -1.80
CA VAL A 286 -4.05 -19.09 -1.24
C VAL A 286 -2.80 -18.55 -0.53
N ILE A 287 -2.07 -17.61 -1.15
CA ILE A 287 -0.89 -16.96 -0.56
C ILE A 287 -1.29 -16.20 0.72
N LEU A 288 -2.39 -15.47 0.69
CA LEU A 288 -2.85 -14.69 1.82
C LEU A 288 -3.36 -15.57 2.97
N LEU A 289 -4.05 -16.67 2.64
CA LEU A 289 -4.50 -17.67 3.60
C LEU A 289 -3.31 -18.33 4.31
N SER A 290 -2.27 -18.71 3.57
CA SER A 290 -1.02 -19.22 4.14
C SER A 290 -0.35 -18.21 5.08
N ALA A 291 -0.33 -16.94 4.70
CA ALA A 291 0.21 -15.89 5.56
C ALA A 291 -0.62 -15.74 6.86
N CYS A 292 -1.95 -15.83 6.77
CA CYS A 292 -2.82 -15.82 7.95
C CYS A 292 -2.54 -16.99 8.88
N HIS A 293 -2.44 -18.21 8.34
CA HIS A 293 -2.05 -19.40 9.12
C HIS A 293 -0.71 -19.20 9.83
N THR A 294 0.29 -18.63 9.12
CA THR A 294 1.60 -18.33 9.71
C THR A 294 1.48 -17.36 10.89
N HIS A 295 0.70 -16.29 10.77
CA HIS A 295 0.49 -15.32 11.84
C HIS A 295 -0.32 -15.88 13.02
N LEU A 296 -1.20 -16.83 12.76
CA LEU A 296 -1.99 -17.54 13.79
C LEU A 296 -1.20 -18.68 14.45
N GLY A 297 0.01 -19.00 13.96
CA GLY A 297 0.87 -20.04 14.51
C GLY A 297 0.56 -21.45 14.03
N ASP A 298 -0.32 -21.59 13.05
CA ASP A 298 -0.67 -22.86 12.40
C ASP A 298 0.25 -23.08 11.17
N TYR A 299 1.50 -23.41 11.45
CA TYR A 299 2.54 -23.47 10.41
C TYR A 299 2.40 -24.67 9.49
N ASP A 300 1.80 -25.76 9.96
CA ASP A 300 1.53 -26.94 9.14
C ASP A 300 0.49 -26.62 8.06
N SER A 301 -0.64 -26.03 8.44
CA SER A 301 -1.65 -25.55 7.50
C SER A 301 -1.09 -24.47 6.58
N ALA A 302 -0.24 -23.57 7.09
CA ALA A 302 0.40 -22.53 6.29
C ALA A 302 1.22 -23.12 5.14
N TYR A 303 2.04 -24.14 5.42
CA TYR A 303 2.85 -24.82 4.42
C TYR A 303 1.98 -25.62 3.43
N LYS A 304 1.08 -26.48 3.94
CA LYS A 304 0.18 -27.28 3.12
C LYS A 304 -0.67 -26.46 2.16
N THR A 305 -1.04 -25.24 2.57
CA THR A 305 -1.83 -24.34 1.72
C THR A 305 -1.08 -23.90 0.48
N VAL A 306 0.22 -23.61 0.56
CA VAL A 306 1.02 -23.08 -0.57
C VAL A 306 1.84 -24.16 -1.28
N GLU A 307 2.07 -25.32 -0.67
CA GLU A 307 2.88 -26.40 -1.23
C GLU A 307 2.47 -26.81 -2.66
N PRO A 308 1.16 -26.95 -2.99
CA PRO A 308 0.74 -27.31 -4.35
C PRO A 308 1.09 -26.26 -5.41
N LEU A 309 1.33 -25.02 -4.98
CA LEU A 309 1.69 -23.90 -5.88
C LEU A 309 3.19 -23.78 -6.13
N LEU A 310 4.04 -24.51 -5.39
CA LEU A 310 5.51 -24.45 -5.56
C LEU A 310 5.94 -24.93 -6.95
N ASP A 311 5.26 -25.95 -7.48
CA ASP A 311 5.57 -26.55 -8.78
C ASP A 311 4.67 -26.03 -9.91
N ALA A 312 3.80 -25.05 -9.63
CA ALA A 312 2.86 -24.51 -10.61
C ALA A 312 3.55 -23.57 -11.61
N THR A 313 3.87 -24.10 -12.78
CA THR A 313 4.57 -23.36 -13.87
C THR A 313 3.73 -22.26 -14.50
N SER A 314 2.41 -22.28 -14.32
CA SER A 314 1.47 -21.29 -14.87
C SER A 314 1.36 -20.01 -14.05
N LEU A 315 1.98 -19.97 -12.85
CA LEU A 315 1.92 -18.77 -12.00
C LEU A 315 2.78 -17.63 -12.55
N ALA A 316 2.25 -16.41 -12.46
CA ALA A 316 3.05 -15.22 -12.70
C ALA A 316 4.31 -15.22 -11.78
N PRO A 317 5.48 -14.79 -12.28
CA PRO A 317 6.74 -14.85 -11.52
C PRO A 317 6.68 -14.18 -10.13
N THR A 318 5.90 -13.12 -9.99
CA THR A 318 5.69 -12.42 -8.71
C THR A 318 4.91 -13.26 -7.70
N LEU A 319 3.88 -13.97 -8.15
CA LEU A 319 3.08 -14.87 -7.32
C LEU A 319 3.89 -16.08 -6.90
N HIS A 320 4.60 -16.71 -7.85
CA HIS A 320 5.45 -17.85 -7.56
C HIS A 320 6.51 -17.52 -6.51
N THR A 321 7.12 -16.31 -6.59
CA THR A 321 8.07 -15.85 -5.59
C THR A 321 7.43 -15.61 -4.21
N ALA A 322 6.20 -15.12 -4.17
CA ALA A 322 5.45 -14.98 -2.91
C ALA A 322 5.12 -16.35 -2.29
N VAL A 323 4.77 -17.35 -3.11
CA VAL A 323 4.60 -18.75 -2.69
C VAL A 323 5.88 -19.28 -2.08
N GLN A 324 7.03 -19.14 -2.76
CA GLN A 324 8.34 -19.55 -2.26
C GLN A 324 8.67 -18.91 -0.90
N ASN A 325 8.43 -17.62 -0.75
CA ASN A 325 8.67 -16.91 0.51
C ASN A 325 7.79 -17.42 1.66
N ASN A 326 6.50 -17.63 1.41
CA ASN A 326 5.57 -18.11 2.43
C ASN A 326 5.86 -19.56 2.79
N ALA A 327 6.16 -20.40 1.80
CA ALA A 327 6.57 -21.79 2.03
C ALA A 327 7.86 -21.85 2.87
N ALA A 328 8.84 -21.02 2.57
CA ALA A 328 10.11 -20.96 3.31
C ALA A 328 9.91 -20.70 4.80
N ILE A 329 9.15 -19.65 5.15
CA ILE A 329 8.92 -19.30 6.55
C ILE A 329 8.05 -20.33 7.26
N ALA A 330 7.00 -20.86 6.60
CA ALA A 330 6.09 -21.83 7.18
C ALA A 330 6.80 -23.18 7.43
N LEU A 331 7.58 -23.66 6.46
CA LEU A 331 8.35 -24.89 6.57
C LEU A 331 9.33 -24.85 7.73
N TRP A 332 10.10 -23.77 7.84
CA TRP A 332 11.04 -23.59 8.95
C TRP A 332 10.35 -23.51 10.32
N LEU A 333 9.28 -22.72 10.44
CA LEU A 333 8.56 -22.55 11.71
C LEU A 333 7.80 -23.81 12.15
N ARG A 334 7.35 -24.62 11.19
CA ARG A 334 6.76 -25.93 11.47
C ARG A 334 7.74 -26.84 12.18
N ASP A 335 8.97 -26.89 11.68
CA ASP A 335 9.97 -27.87 12.09
C ASP A 335 11.04 -27.28 13.04
N ILE A 336 10.88 -26.04 13.50
CA ILE A 336 11.90 -25.32 14.30
C ILE A 336 12.30 -26.03 15.60
N ASN A 337 11.38 -26.81 16.19
CA ASN A 337 11.65 -27.59 17.41
C ASN A 337 12.00 -29.05 17.12
N GLN A 338 11.90 -29.48 15.87
CA GLN A 338 12.28 -30.82 15.40
C GLN A 338 13.51 -30.63 14.53
N VAL A 339 14.64 -31.15 14.94
CA VAL A 339 15.90 -31.01 14.19
C VAL A 339 15.79 -31.81 12.90
N HIS A 340 15.10 -31.27 11.90
CA HIS A 340 15.09 -31.77 10.54
C HIS A 340 15.98 -30.89 9.65
N PRO A 341 17.27 -31.21 9.50
CA PRO A 341 18.21 -30.39 8.73
C PRO A 341 17.77 -30.22 7.27
N GLU A 342 17.05 -31.17 6.72
CA GLU A 342 16.51 -31.11 5.35
C GLU A 342 15.44 -30.01 5.22
N SER A 343 14.57 -29.84 6.20
CA SER A 343 13.53 -28.80 6.17
C SER A 343 14.13 -27.40 6.24
N LEU A 344 15.13 -27.18 7.10
CA LEU A 344 15.84 -25.90 7.17
C LEU A 344 16.59 -25.63 5.87
N SER A 345 17.30 -26.63 5.33
CA SER A 345 18.03 -26.49 4.06
C SER A 345 17.11 -26.10 2.91
N ARG A 346 15.93 -26.77 2.80
CA ARG A 346 14.90 -26.44 1.82
C ARG A 346 14.32 -25.04 2.02
N ALA A 347 14.03 -24.65 3.25
CA ALA A 347 13.53 -23.32 3.59
C ALA A 347 14.54 -22.22 3.21
N VAL A 348 15.83 -22.43 3.52
CA VAL A 348 16.93 -21.53 3.13
C VAL A 348 17.00 -21.39 1.60
N ALA A 349 16.93 -22.51 0.85
CA ALA A 349 16.95 -22.49 -0.61
C ALA A 349 15.75 -21.70 -1.19
N LEU A 350 14.53 -21.96 -0.70
CA LEU A 350 13.32 -21.24 -1.14
C LEU A 350 13.44 -19.73 -0.87
N SER A 351 13.96 -19.35 0.28
CA SER A 351 14.15 -17.93 0.64
C SER A 351 15.21 -17.26 -0.24
N GLU A 352 16.27 -18.00 -0.63
CA GLU A 352 17.29 -17.51 -1.56
C GLU A 352 16.68 -17.24 -2.93
N MET A 353 15.90 -18.19 -3.46
CA MET A 353 15.23 -18.03 -4.75
C MET A 353 14.29 -16.82 -4.76
N ALA A 354 13.52 -16.62 -3.68
CA ALA A 354 12.64 -15.46 -3.54
C ALA A 354 13.42 -14.15 -3.46
N TYR A 355 14.47 -14.11 -2.65
CA TYR A 355 15.32 -12.94 -2.48
C TYR A 355 16.11 -12.61 -3.75
N ALA A 356 16.71 -13.59 -4.41
CA ALA A 356 17.47 -13.37 -5.64
C ALA A 356 16.60 -12.79 -6.76
N LYS A 357 15.33 -13.23 -6.84
CA LYS A 357 14.39 -12.74 -7.85
C LYS A 357 13.96 -11.29 -7.59
N TYR A 358 13.70 -10.93 -6.32
CA TYR A 358 13.19 -9.60 -5.93
C TYR A 358 13.84 -9.10 -4.63
N PRO A 359 15.14 -8.75 -4.65
CA PRO A 359 15.90 -8.36 -3.47
C PRO A 359 15.42 -7.07 -2.80
N CYS A 360 14.64 -6.25 -3.52
CA CYS A 360 14.04 -5.01 -3.00
C CYS A 360 12.76 -5.25 -2.19
N VAL A 361 12.17 -6.45 -2.22
CA VAL A 361 10.95 -6.75 -1.46
C VAL A 361 11.31 -7.03 -0.01
N LEU A 362 10.83 -6.16 0.89
CA LEU A 362 11.14 -6.20 2.32
C LEU A 362 10.80 -7.53 2.98
N ALA A 363 9.65 -8.10 2.65
CA ALA A 363 9.22 -9.38 3.20
C ALA A 363 10.24 -10.48 2.88
N TYR A 364 10.68 -10.57 1.62
CA TYR A 364 11.64 -11.61 1.18
C TYR A 364 13.00 -11.43 1.85
N ARG A 365 13.46 -10.19 1.97
CA ARG A 365 14.71 -9.87 2.67
C ARG A 365 14.62 -10.20 4.16
N SER A 366 13.52 -9.90 4.82
CA SER A 366 13.32 -10.24 6.24
C SER A 366 13.23 -11.75 6.46
N THR A 367 12.50 -12.48 5.62
CA THR A 367 12.46 -13.94 5.66
C THR A 367 13.85 -14.54 5.43
N ARG A 368 14.59 -14.02 4.44
CA ARG A 368 15.97 -14.48 4.20
C ARG A 368 16.88 -14.27 5.42
N ALA A 369 16.78 -13.09 6.07
CA ALA A 369 17.57 -12.81 7.28
C ALA A 369 17.21 -13.75 8.44
N LEU A 370 15.92 -14.05 8.65
CA LEU A 370 15.48 -15.02 9.66
C LEU A 370 16.09 -16.40 9.40
N LEU A 371 16.06 -16.87 8.16
CA LEU A 371 16.56 -18.19 7.77
C LEU A 371 18.10 -18.26 7.77
N LEU A 372 18.79 -17.20 7.40
CA LEU A 372 20.25 -17.09 7.60
C LEU A 372 20.61 -17.21 9.08
N THR A 373 19.87 -16.51 9.94
CA THR A 373 20.08 -16.60 11.40
C THR A 373 19.83 -18.01 11.92
N ALA A 374 18.78 -18.68 11.44
CA ALA A 374 18.48 -20.07 11.81
C ALA A 374 19.56 -21.06 11.32
N ALA A 375 20.24 -20.73 10.23
CA ALA A 375 21.37 -21.50 9.67
C ALA A 375 22.73 -21.07 10.24
N ASP A 376 22.77 -20.48 11.44
CA ASP A 376 23.96 -20.00 12.16
C ASP A 376 24.79 -18.92 11.41
N ARG A 377 24.15 -18.21 10.47
CA ARG A 377 24.71 -17.09 9.70
C ARG A 377 24.14 -15.75 10.15
N ALA A 378 24.09 -15.52 11.48
CA ALA A 378 23.43 -14.36 12.07
C ALA A 378 24.10 -13.03 11.68
N GLN A 379 25.42 -13.01 11.48
CA GLN A 379 26.12 -11.80 11.02
C GLN A 379 25.72 -11.43 9.58
N ASP A 380 25.60 -12.41 8.67
CA ASP A 380 25.14 -12.18 7.30
C ASP A 380 23.71 -11.63 7.29
N ALA A 381 22.87 -12.12 8.21
CA ALA A 381 21.51 -11.60 8.39
C ALA A 381 21.50 -10.13 8.81
N LEU A 382 22.37 -9.72 9.76
CA LEU A 382 22.49 -8.32 10.15
C LEU A 382 22.97 -7.44 8.99
N ASP A 383 23.96 -7.90 8.25
CA ASP A 383 24.50 -7.17 7.10
C ASP A 383 23.43 -7.01 6.00
N LEU A 384 22.65 -8.05 5.76
CA LEU A 384 21.50 -8.00 4.86
C LEU A 384 20.46 -6.97 5.30
N LEU A 385 20.24 -6.78 6.61
CA LEU A 385 19.26 -5.86 7.17
C LEU A 385 19.79 -4.43 7.39
N LYS A 386 21.10 -4.21 7.36
CA LYS A 386 21.78 -2.96 7.74
C LYS A 386 21.25 -1.72 7.00
N TYR A 387 21.00 -1.84 5.72
CA TYR A 387 20.63 -0.72 4.85
C TYR A 387 19.13 -0.62 4.58
N MET A 388 18.33 -1.34 5.35
CA MET A 388 16.89 -1.24 5.23
C MET A 388 16.36 -0.07 6.07
N ASN A 389 16.10 1.07 5.47
CA ASN A 389 15.48 2.21 6.16
C ASN A 389 13.95 2.14 6.03
N TYR A 390 13.24 2.20 7.19
CA TYR A 390 11.86 1.76 7.35
C TYR A 390 10.83 2.82 7.62
N ASP A 391 11.23 4.07 7.70
CA ASP A 391 10.31 5.15 8.11
C ASP A 391 9.05 5.23 7.23
N ARG A 392 9.02 4.48 6.13
CA ARG A 392 7.95 4.53 5.12
C ARG A 392 7.38 3.21 4.67
N SER A 393 7.88 2.09 5.22
CA SER A 393 7.28 0.78 4.96
C SER A 393 5.98 0.61 5.75
N THR A 394 5.15 -0.37 5.36
CA THR A 394 3.98 -0.73 6.15
C THR A 394 4.41 -1.07 7.58
N PRO A 395 3.56 -0.81 8.60
CA PRO A 395 3.87 -1.16 9.98
C PRO A 395 4.22 -2.63 10.16
N GLU A 396 3.70 -3.49 9.30
CA GLU A 396 3.95 -4.93 9.28
C GLU A 396 5.35 -5.28 8.81
N ASN A 397 5.78 -4.74 7.67
CA ASN A 397 7.13 -4.94 7.16
C ASN A 397 8.19 -4.40 8.13
N ARG A 398 7.89 -3.30 8.84
CA ARG A 398 8.75 -2.79 9.91
C ARG A 398 8.90 -3.81 11.05
N SER A 399 7.78 -4.41 11.48
CA SER A 399 7.81 -5.41 12.54
C SER A 399 8.64 -6.63 12.16
N HIS A 400 8.47 -7.15 10.95
CA HIS A 400 9.21 -8.32 10.46
C HIS A 400 10.72 -8.09 10.44
N LYS A 401 11.18 -6.94 9.98
CA LYS A 401 12.61 -6.61 10.09
C LYS A 401 13.08 -6.56 11.52
N THR A 402 12.36 -5.76 12.33
CA THR A 402 12.77 -5.56 13.72
C THR A 402 12.90 -6.91 14.43
N ILE A 403 11.99 -7.85 14.17
CA ILE A 403 12.06 -9.20 14.71
C ILE A 403 13.25 -9.98 14.13
N ALA A 404 13.48 -9.91 12.82
CA ALA A 404 14.62 -10.57 12.19
C ALA A 404 15.96 -10.03 12.73
N GLN A 405 16.04 -8.72 12.92
CA GLN A 405 17.22 -8.08 13.52
C GLN A 405 17.42 -8.50 14.98
N ALA A 406 16.36 -8.51 15.78
CA ALA A 406 16.43 -8.93 17.17
C ALA A 406 16.84 -10.41 17.29
N PHE A 407 16.31 -11.27 16.45
CA PHE A 407 16.67 -12.69 16.41
C PHE A 407 18.16 -12.88 16.07
N ALA A 408 18.67 -12.18 15.07
CA ALA A 408 20.08 -12.24 14.71
C ALA A 408 21.00 -11.74 15.86
N LEU A 409 20.63 -10.62 16.49
CA LEU A 409 21.37 -10.10 17.67
C LEU A 409 21.36 -11.10 18.84
N HIS A 410 20.20 -11.69 19.11
CA HIS A 410 20.05 -12.69 20.17
C HIS A 410 20.95 -13.91 19.94
N ARG A 411 20.97 -14.44 18.70
CA ARG A 411 21.82 -15.58 18.31
C ARG A 411 23.33 -15.25 18.38
N LEU A 412 23.71 -14.00 18.25
CA LEU A 412 25.09 -13.51 18.45
C LEU A 412 25.44 -13.22 19.92
N GLY A 413 24.55 -13.52 20.87
CA GLY A 413 24.76 -13.23 22.31
C GLY A 413 24.58 -11.74 22.67
N ARG A 414 24.16 -10.89 21.73
CA ARG A 414 23.93 -9.44 21.91
C ARG A 414 22.53 -9.17 22.47
N THR A 415 22.21 -9.78 23.61
CA THR A 415 20.83 -9.81 24.16
C THR A 415 20.30 -8.42 24.51
N ALA A 416 21.12 -7.57 25.13
CA ALA A 416 20.68 -6.19 25.47
C ALA A 416 20.29 -5.37 24.22
N GLU A 417 21.01 -5.54 23.12
CA GLU A 417 20.66 -4.87 21.85
C GLU A 417 19.41 -5.48 21.20
N SER A 418 19.26 -6.81 21.31
CA SER A 418 18.04 -7.51 20.88
C SER A 418 16.81 -6.95 21.58
N ASP A 419 16.86 -6.83 22.91
CA ASP A 419 15.76 -6.31 23.75
C ASP A 419 15.47 -4.85 23.42
N HIS A 420 16.49 -4.04 23.22
CA HIS A 420 16.33 -2.65 22.79
C HIS A 420 15.61 -2.58 21.42
N VAL A 421 16.02 -3.36 20.44
CA VAL A 421 15.40 -3.43 19.13
C VAL A 421 13.94 -3.88 19.25
N LEU A 422 13.65 -4.92 20.02
CA LEU A 422 12.28 -5.39 20.27
C LEU A 422 11.42 -4.36 21.00
N SER A 423 12.00 -3.51 21.83
CA SER A 423 11.24 -2.45 22.53
C SER A 423 10.58 -1.46 21.58
N THR A 424 11.14 -1.29 20.37
CA THR A 424 10.61 -0.40 19.32
C THR A 424 9.36 -0.95 18.64
N VAL A 425 9.06 -2.24 18.77
CA VAL A 425 7.83 -2.85 18.23
C VAL A 425 6.63 -2.45 19.08
N SER A 426 5.58 -1.92 18.47
CA SER A 426 4.38 -1.50 19.20
C SER A 426 3.75 -2.66 19.98
N LYS A 427 3.15 -2.36 21.16
CA LYS A 427 2.50 -3.36 22.03
C LYS A 427 1.43 -4.18 21.29
N ARG A 428 0.64 -3.54 20.39
CA ARG A 428 -0.39 -4.21 19.58
C ARG A 428 0.24 -5.26 18.66
N LYS A 429 1.33 -4.90 17.96
CA LYS A 429 2.04 -5.81 17.04
C LYS A 429 2.77 -6.93 17.80
N LYS A 430 3.32 -6.66 18.98
CA LYS A 430 3.88 -7.71 19.84
C LYS A 430 2.83 -8.76 20.17
N ARG A 431 1.59 -8.35 20.55
CA ARG A 431 0.51 -9.29 20.85
C ARG A 431 0.15 -10.17 19.65
N SER A 432 0.02 -9.58 18.46
CA SER A 432 -0.32 -10.34 17.23
C SER A 432 0.80 -11.29 16.76
N GLN A 433 2.02 -11.11 17.25
CA GLN A 433 3.19 -11.92 16.87
C GLN A 433 3.77 -12.70 18.06
N MET A 434 3.07 -12.77 19.16
CA MET A 434 3.57 -13.38 20.40
C MET A 434 4.01 -14.83 20.20
N GLN A 435 3.21 -15.63 19.52
CA GLN A 435 3.58 -17.03 19.23
C GLN A 435 4.85 -17.14 18.39
N PHE A 436 4.99 -16.26 17.39
CA PHE A 436 6.20 -16.20 16.59
C PHE A 436 7.42 -15.81 17.40
N LEU A 437 7.33 -14.77 18.25
CA LEU A 437 8.41 -14.34 19.14
C LEU A 437 8.81 -15.44 20.14
N ARG A 438 7.84 -16.18 20.69
CA ARG A 438 8.12 -17.33 21.57
C ARG A 438 8.83 -18.45 20.82
N LYS A 439 8.43 -18.76 19.61
CA LYS A 439 9.10 -19.75 18.75
C LYS A 439 10.57 -19.39 18.49
N LEU A 440 10.88 -18.10 18.39
CA LEU A 440 12.25 -17.60 18.21
C LEU A 440 13.05 -17.52 19.52
N GLY A 441 12.44 -17.79 20.68
CA GLY A 441 13.09 -17.64 21.98
C GLY A 441 13.35 -16.19 22.39
N LEU A 442 12.69 -15.23 21.77
CA LEU A 442 12.87 -13.79 22.01
C LEU A 442 12.01 -13.25 23.17
N VAL A 443 11.00 -14.00 23.59
CA VAL A 443 10.14 -13.73 24.74
C VAL A 443 9.75 -15.03 25.40
N GLN A 444 9.55 -15.00 26.72
CA GLN A 444 9.08 -16.14 27.52
C GLN A 444 7.59 -16.40 27.36
#